data_022ce1a3280ba4e0830a3064903ab17e
#
_entry.id   022ce1a3280ba4e0830a3064903ab17e
#
_cell.length_a   1.000
_cell.length_b   1.000
_cell.length_c   1.000
_cell.angle_alpha   90.00
_cell.angle_beta   90.00
_cell.angle_gamma   90.00
#
_symmetry.space_group_name_H-M   'P 1'
#
loop_
_entity.id
_entity.type
_entity.pdbx_description
1 polymer ?
#
loop_
_entity_poly.entity_id
_entity_poly.type
_entity_poly.pdbx_seq_one_letter_code
_entity_poly.pdbx_strand_id
1 'polypeptide(L)'
;ASDPSNGATTHTEIIAGILEYLKEHGFRRMMILEGSWVGDRTSDVFEVCGYQQICDDYDVEFHDTQKDKSFTKDCSGLELRICNSVKDVDFLINVPVMKGHCQTKITCALKNMKGLIPNTEKRHFHSMGLHKPIAHLNTGIHQDFIVVDNICGDLDFEDGGNPVVMNRIWTAMDPVLVDAYVCQQLHYKVSDVPYVKLAGELGVGCSDISKADIRILGE
;
A
#
# COMPACT_ATOMS: atom_id res chain seq x y z
N ALA A 1 11.99 -4.06 10.11
CA ALA A 1 10.86 -5.01 10.09
C ALA A 1 10.33 -5.20 11.51
N SER A 2 9.02 -5.22 11.67
CA SER A 2 8.37 -5.41 12.97
C SER A 2 7.14 -6.31 12.81
N ASP A 3 6.78 -6.95 13.92
CA ASP A 3 5.53 -7.70 14.03
C ASP A 3 4.34 -6.79 13.72
N PRO A 4 3.29 -7.25 13.02
CA PRO A 4 2.12 -6.44 12.67
C PRO A 4 1.43 -5.76 13.87
N SER A 5 1.44 -6.39 15.04
CA SER A 5 0.90 -5.81 16.28
C SER A 5 1.58 -4.50 16.72
N ASN A 6 2.74 -4.18 16.12
CA ASN A 6 3.42 -2.90 16.32
C ASN A 6 2.81 -1.74 15.50
N GLY A 7 1.85 -2.02 14.63
CA GLY A 7 1.14 -1.04 13.82
C GLY A 7 1.87 -0.52 12.58
N ALA A 8 2.99 -1.15 12.19
CA ALA A 8 3.80 -0.70 11.06
C ALA A 8 3.63 -1.52 9.78
N THR A 9 3.30 -2.81 9.91
CA THR A 9 3.22 -3.79 8.81
C THR A 9 1.84 -4.45 8.74
N THR A 10 1.47 -4.93 7.55
CA THR A 10 0.20 -5.61 7.30
C THR A 10 0.11 -6.93 8.06
N HIS A 11 -1.02 -7.20 8.70
CA HIS A 11 -1.33 -8.49 9.30
C HIS A 11 -1.45 -9.57 8.22
N THR A 12 -0.70 -10.66 8.38
CA THR A 12 -0.68 -11.77 7.40
C THR A 12 -2.03 -12.50 7.32
N GLU A 13 -2.85 -12.42 8.35
CA GLU A 13 -4.21 -12.96 8.37
C GLU A 13 -5.11 -12.30 7.31
N ILE A 14 -4.90 -11.03 6.99
CA ILE A 14 -5.61 -10.35 5.90
C ILE A 14 -5.19 -10.95 4.55
N ILE A 15 -3.89 -11.16 4.36
CA ILE A 15 -3.36 -11.80 3.14
C ILE A 15 -3.91 -13.22 3.02
N ALA A 16 -3.90 -14.00 4.10
CA ALA A 16 -4.48 -15.35 4.14
C ALA A 16 -5.96 -15.33 3.72
N GLY A 17 -6.77 -14.45 4.30
CA GLY A 17 -8.19 -14.34 3.95
C GLY A 17 -8.43 -13.96 2.48
N ILE A 18 -7.60 -13.08 1.90
CA ILE A 18 -7.66 -12.73 0.47
C ILE A 18 -7.32 -13.96 -0.38
N LEU A 19 -6.25 -14.67 -0.05
CA LEU A 19 -5.80 -15.85 -0.80
C LEU A 19 -6.82 -16.99 -0.72
N GLU A 20 -7.41 -17.22 0.45
CA GLU A 20 -8.48 -18.21 0.64
C GLU A 20 -9.68 -17.88 -0.25
N TYR A 21 -10.19 -16.64 -0.17
CA TYR A 21 -11.30 -16.20 -1.02
C TYR A 21 -11.01 -16.37 -2.50
N LEU A 22 -9.83 -15.99 -2.97
CA LEU A 22 -9.44 -16.13 -4.38
C LEU A 22 -9.36 -17.61 -4.80
N LYS A 23 -8.81 -18.49 -3.95
CA LYS A 23 -8.73 -19.95 -4.22
C LYS A 23 -10.13 -20.57 -4.30
N GLU A 24 -11.04 -20.21 -3.40
CA GLU A 24 -12.43 -20.69 -3.41
C GLU A 24 -13.17 -20.26 -4.70
N HIS A 25 -12.82 -19.09 -5.25
CA HIS A 25 -13.40 -18.58 -6.50
C HIS A 25 -12.64 -19.01 -7.77
N GLY A 26 -11.72 -19.96 -7.64
CA GLY A 26 -11.06 -20.60 -8.77
C GLY A 26 -9.81 -19.92 -9.30
N PHE A 27 -9.33 -18.84 -8.66
CA PHE A 27 -8.05 -18.24 -9.00
C PHE A 27 -6.90 -19.13 -8.57
N ARG A 28 -5.87 -19.27 -9.43
CA ARG A 28 -4.72 -20.17 -9.19
C ARG A 28 -3.38 -19.50 -9.43
N ARG A 29 -3.34 -18.46 -10.21
CA ARG A 29 -2.12 -17.70 -10.51
C ARG A 29 -2.10 -16.47 -9.61
N MET A 30 -1.49 -16.60 -8.44
CA MET A 30 -1.38 -15.54 -7.45
C MET A 30 0.08 -15.38 -7.04
N MET A 31 0.49 -14.16 -6.73
CA MET A 31 1.81 -13.84 -6.15
C MET A 31 1.67 -12.71 -5.14
N ILE A 32 2.55 -12.69 -4.16
CA ILE A 32 2.70 -11.60 -3.21
C ILE A 32 3.89 -10.76 -3.64
N LEU A 33 3.67 -9.47 -3.87
CA LEU A 33 4.74 -8.50 -4.17
C LEU A 33 5.01 -7.65 -2.94
N GLU A 34 6.24 -7.65 -2.45
CA GLU A 34 6.62 -6.82 -1.30
C GLU A 34 7.99 -6.17 -1.53
N GLY A 35 8.11 -4.93 -1.11
CA GLY A 35 9.36 -4.20 -1.10
C GLY A 35 9.45 -3.28 0.10
N SER A 36 10.13 -3.73 1.14
CA SER A 36 10.32 -2.99 2.39
C SER A 36 10.98 -1.62 2.17
N TRP A 37 10.96 -0.80 3.21
CA TRP A 37 11.69 0.46 3.25
C TRP A 37 13.19 0.26 2.95
N VAL A 38 13.85 1.30 2.42
CA VAL A 38 15.26 1.23 1.97
C VAL A 38 16.28 0.93 3.10
N GLY A 39 15.89 1.07 4.35
CA GLY A 39 16.69 0.73 5.52
C GLY A 39 16.56 -0.72 5.96
N ASP A 40 15.55 -1.44 5.47
CA ASP A 40 15.27 -2.84 5.81
C ASP A 40 15.49 -3.74 4.59
N ARG A 41 15.72 -5.04 4.84
CA ARG A 41 15.70 -6.07 3.81
C ARG A 41 14.32 -6.72 3.79
N THR A 42 13.74 -6.89 2.60
CA THR A 42 12.45 -7.56 2.43
C THR A 42 12.48 -9.00 2.95
N SER A 43 13.65 -9.67 2.88
CA SER A 43 13.84 -11.00 3.48
C SER A 43 13.60 -11.03 4.99
N ASP A 44 13.97 -9.97 5.70
CA ASP A 44 13.77 -9.88 7.15
C ASP A 44 12.27 -9.66 7.48
N VAL A 45 11.57 -8.88 6.63
CA VAL A 45 10.11 -8.73 6.72
C VAL A 45 9.40 -10.06 6.48
N PHE A 46 9.84 -10.82 5.47
CA PHE A 46 9.31 -12.14 5.14
C PHE A 46 9.36 -13.08 6.35
N GLU A 47 10.50 -13.12 7.05
CA GLU A 47 10.68 -13.97 8.24
C GLU A 47 9.85 -13.48 9.44
N VAL A 48 9.98 -12.18 9.78
CA VAL A 48 9.36 -11.59 10.98
C VAL A 48 7.83 -11.62 10.91
N CYS A 49 7.25 -11.38 9.72
CA CYS A 49 5.80 -11.39 9.53
C CYS A 49 5.22 -12.78 9.23
N GLY A 50 6.06 -13.83 9.15
CA GLY A 50 5.59 -15.21 8.97
C GLY A 50 5.09 -15.53 7.57
N TYR A 51 5.56 -14.84 6.52
CA TYR A 51 5.13 -15.08 5.13
C TYR A 51 5.49 -16.48 4.60
N GLN A 52 6.49 -17.16 5.19
CA GLN A 52 6.80 -18.54 4.81
C GLN A 52 5.59 -19.45 4.99
N GLN A 53 4.91 -19.35 6.13
CA GLN A 53 3.70 -20.14 6.39
C GLN A 53 2.58 -19.84 5.40
N ILE A 54 2.36 -18.55 5.07
CA ILE A 54 1.37 -18.15 4.07
C ILE A 54 1.69 -18.74 2.69
N CYS A 55 2.95 -18.67 2.29
CA CYS A 55 3.39 -19.24 1.00
C CYS A 55 3.17 -20.75 0.94
N ASP A 56 3.48 -21.47 2.01
CA ASP A 56 3.34 -22.92 2.10
C ASP A 56 1.86 -23.34 2.13
N ASP A 57 1.03 -22.67 2.93
CA ASP A 57 -0.40 -23.02 3.11
C ASP A 57 -1.22 -22.72 1.83
N TYR A 58 -0.86 -21.67 1.12
CA TYR A 58 -1.63 -21.22 -0.04
C TYR A 58 -0.98 -21.52 -1.40
N ASP A 59 0.21 -22.14 -1.41
CA ASP A 59 0.99 -22.42 -2.65
C ASP A 59 1.11 -21.15 -3.50
N VAL A 60 1.61 -20.06 -2.90
CA VAL A 60 1.76 -18.76 -3.50
C VAL A 60 3.21 -18.29 -3.44
N GLU A 61 3.68 -17.68 -4.53
CA GLU A 61 5.03 -17.11 -4.60
C GLU A 61 5.08 -15.77 -3.87
N PHE A 62 6.15 -15.58 -3.07
CA PHE A 62 6.53 -14.28 -2.52
C PHE A 62 7.67 -13.69 -3.34
N HIS A 63 7.43 -12.54 -3.96
CA HIS A 63 8.41 -11.86 -4.80
C HIS A 63 8.96 -10.61 -4.11
N ASP A 64 10.26 -10.64 -3.82
CA ASP A 64 11.00 -9.51 -3.25
C ASP A 64 11.34 -8.47 -4.32
N THR A 65 10.59 -7.38 -4.36
CA THR A 65 10.78 -6.30 -5.35
C THR A 65 12.11 -5.55 -5.18
N GLN A 66 12.80 -5.67 -4.04
CA GLN A 66 14.16 -5.11 -3.89
C GLN A 66 15.19 -5.82 -4.78
N LYS A 67 14.93 -7.08 -5.16
CA LYS A 67 15.78 -7.88 -6.05
C LYS A 67 15.34 -7.80 -7.52
N ASP A 68 14.21 -7.14 -7.79
CA ASP A 68 13.66 -7.08 -9.13
C ASP A 68 14.44 -6.09 -10.03
N LYS A 69 14.38 -6.36 -11.33
CA LYS A 69 14.77 -5.38 -12.35
C LYS A 69 13.68 -4.32 -12.46
N SER A 70 14.00 -3.22 -13.10
CA SER A 70 13.02 -2.13 -13.28
C SER A 70 13.02 -1.61 -14.71
N PHE A 71 11.93 -1.00 -15.11
CA PHE A 71 11.76 -0.26 -16.36
C PHE A 71 11.34 1.18 -16.06
N THR A 72 11.63 2.07 -16.99
CA THR A 72 11.18 3.46 -16.92
C THR A 72 9.79 3.58 -17.54
N LYS A 73 8.90 4.32 -16.87
CA LYS A 73 7.56 4.64 -17.35
C LYS A 73 7.28 6.13 -17.17
N ASP A 74 6.66 6.75 -18.17
CA ASP A 74 6.10 8.09 -18.00
C ASP A 74 4.81 7.99 -17.17
N CYS A 75 4.82 8.65 -16.03
CA CYS A 75 3.73 8.74 -15.07
C CYS A 75 3.16 10.17 -15.11
N SER A 76 2.39 10.47 -16.15
CA SER A 76 1.78 11.79 -16.37
C SER A 76 2.81 12.94 -16.37
N GLY A 77 3.88 12.77 -17.18
CA GLY A 77 4.93 13.78 -17.35
C GLY A 77 6.06 13.70 -16.31
N LEU A 78 6.09 12.64 -15.50
CA LEU A 78 7.22 12.31 -14.63
C LEU A 78 7.72 10.90 -14.94
N GLU A 79 8.95 10.77 -15.43
CA GLU A 79 9.57 9.47 -15.67
C GLU A 79 9.96 8.83 -14.34
N LEU A 80 9.42 7.65 -14.05
CA LEU A 80 9.68 6.88 -12.84
C LEU A 80 10.10 5.45 -13.17
N ARG A 81 10.93 4.84 -12.32
CA ARG A 81 11.35 3.46 -12.45
C ARG A 81 10.43 2.56 -11.63
N ILE A 82 9.84 1.58 -12.29
CA ILE A 82 8.88 0.62 -11.71
C ILE A 82 9.49 -0.79 -11.83
N CYS A 83 9.28 -1.64 -10.84
CA CYS A 83 9.73 -3.04 -10.84
C CYS A 83 9.07 -3.83 -11.97
N ASN A 84 9.83 -4.74 -12.59
CA ASN A 84 9.34 -5.50 -13.76
C ASN A 84 8.18 -6.43 -13.40
N SER A 85 8.16 -6.97 -12.18
CA SER A 85 7.08 -7.83 -11.70
C SER A 85 5.68 -7.23 -11.84
N VAL A 86 5.56 -5.90 -11.86
CA VAL A 86 4.28 -5.21 -12.10
C VAL A 86 3.70 -5.52 -13.48
N LYS A 87 4.55 -5.87 -14.48
CA LYS A 87 4.10 -6.22 -15.85
C LYS A 87 3.41 -7.59 -15.92
N ASP A 88 3.67 -8.44 -14.95
CA ASP A 88 3.17 -9.81 -14.91
C ASP A 88 1.85 -9.92 -14.14
N VAL A 89 1.32 -8.77 -13.67
CA VAL A 89 0.10 -8.66 -12.86
C VAL A 89 -1.06 -8.19 -13.73
N ASP A 90 -2.09 -9.01 -13.85
CA ASP A 90 -3.35 -8.67 -14.55
C ASP A 90 -4.36 -7.96 -13.64
N PHE A 91 -4.30 -8.23 -12.32
CA PHE A 91 -5.18 -7.65 -11.30
C PHE A 91 -4.38 -7.41 -10.00
N LEU A 92 -4.30 -6.18 -9.55
CA LEU A 92 -3.50 -5.76 -8.41
C LEU A 92 -4.39 -5.43 -7.20
N ILE A 93 -4.26 -6.26 -6.16
CA ILE A 93 -4.87 -6.01 -4.85
C ILE A 93 -3.83 -5.33 -3.97
N ASN A 94 -4.08 -4.09 -3.59
CA ASN A 94 -3.23 -3.34 -2.67
C ASN A 94 -3.68 -3.55 -1.22
N VAL A 95 -2.76 -3.96 -0.35
CA VAL A 95 -3.07 -4.26 1.07
C VAL A 95 -2.23 -3.39 2.01
N PRO A 96 -2.53 -2.09 2.09
CA PRO A 96 -1.80 -1.14 2.94
C PRO A 96 -2.27 -1.19 4.40
N VAL A 97 -1.38 -0.84 5.32
CA VAL A 97 -1.75 -0.45 6.69
C VAL A 97 -2.13 1.03 6.73
N MET A 98 -3.21 1.36 7.45
CA MET A 98 -3.50 2.75 7.80
C MET A 98 -2.60 3.19 8.95
N LYS A 99 -1.71 4.14 8.70
CA LYS A 99 -0.80 4.67 9.74
C LYS A 99 -0.37 6.11 9.49
N GLY A 100 0.14 6.76 10.53
CA GLY A 100 0.78 8.06 10.46
C GLY A 100 2.11 8.03 9.69
N HIS A 101 2.67 9.21 9.44
CA HIS A 101 3.98 9.35 8.82
C HIS A 101 4.58 10.74 9.05
N CYS A 102 5.83 10.80 9.48
CA CYS A 102 6.53 12.04 9.82
C CYS A 102 6.59 13.07 8.68
N GLN A 103 6.81 12.65 7.45
CA GLN A 103 6.98 13.55 6.29
C GLN A 103 5.69 13.74 5.48
N THR A 104 4.86 12.70 5.37
CA THR A 104 3.67 12.72 4.50
C THR A 104 2.36 12.73 5.28
N LYS A 105 2.41 12.82 6.61
CA LYS A 105 1.31 12.77 7.58
C LYS A 105 0.59 11.44 7.64
N ILE A 106 0.30 10.83 6.50
CA ILE A 106 -0.37 9.53 6.43
C ILE A 106 0.40 8.55 5.54
N THR A 107 0.18 7.27 5.76
CA THR A 107 0.51 6.16 4.87
C THR A 107 -0.74 5.32 4.68
N CYS A 108 -1.14 5.07 3.44
CA CYS A 108 -2.14 4.09 3.06
C CYS A 108 -2.01 3.73 1.57
N ALA A 109 -3.09 3.67 0.80
CA ALA A 109 -3.17 3.08 -0.53
C ALA A 109 -2.17 3.69 -1.55
N LEU A 110 -2.16 5.01 -1.71
CA LEU A 110 -1.30 5.67 -2.71
C LEU A 110 0.19 5.49 -2.41
N LYS A 111 0.57 5.64 -1.13
CA LYS A 111 1.98 5.56 -0.74
C LYS A 111 2.49 4.12 -0.71
N ASN A 112 1.61 3.12 -0.49
CA ASN A 112 2.00 1.72 -0.47
C ASN A 112 2.58 1.25 -1.82
N MET A 113 2.18 1.86 -2.93
CA MET A 113 2.75 1.59 -4.26
C MET A 113 4.26 1.83 -4.34
N LYS A 114 4.86 2.53 -3.39
CA LYS A 114 6.33 2.63 -3.28
C LYS A 114 7.00 1.26 -3.04
N GLY A 115 6.29 0.25 -2.59
CA GLY A 115 6.77 -1.14 -2.54
C GLY A 115 7.13 -1.71 -3.92
N LEU A 116 6.59 -1.15 -5.00
CA LEU A 116 6.75 -1.62 -6.38
C LEU A 116 7.80 -0.82 -7.19
N ILE A 117 8.65 -0.04 -6.52
CA ILE A 117 9.76 0.68 -7.16
C ILE A 117 11.11 0.28 -6.54
N PRO A 118 12.21 0.29 -7.32
CA PRO A 118 13.53 -0.10 -6.80
C PRO A 118 14.04 0.86 -5.72
N ASN A 119 14.90 0.39 -4.84
CA ASN A 119 15.44 1.18 -3.73
C ASN A 119 16.14 2.48 -4.18
N THR A 120 16.74 2.50 -5.35
CA THR A 120 17.32 3.73 -5.94
C THR A 120 16.24 4.77 -6.21
N GLU A 121 15.06 4.34 -6.70
CA GLU A 121 13.93 5.22 -6.96
C GLU A 121 13.26 5.67 -5.65
N LYS A 122 13.15 4.78 -4.64
CA LYS A 122 12.66 5.16 -3.30
C LYS A 122 13.49 6.31 -2.70
N ARG A 123 14.84 6.27 -2.87
CA ARG A 123 15.73 7.38 -2.44
C ARG A 123 15.53 8.64 -3.28
N HIS A 124 15.36 8.47 -4.61
CA HIS A 124 15.11 9.60 -5.51
C HIS A 124 13.79 10.34 -5.15
N PHE A 125 12.75 9.62 -4.71
CA PHE A 125 11.51 10.23 -4.22
C PHE A 125 11.77 11.22 -3.08
N HIS A 126 12.68 10.94 -2.17
CA HIS A 126 13.03 11.87 -1.09
C HIS A 126 13.68 13.15 -1.62
N SER A 127 14.50 13.08 -2.67
CA SER A 127 15.12 14.27 -3.28
C SER A 127 14.13 15.12 -4.10
N MET A 128 13.06 14.50 -4.63
CA MET A 128 12.00 15.21 -5.35
C MET A 128 10.92 15.80 -4.43
N GLY A 129 10.99 15.54 -3.12
CA GLY A 129 9.90 15.84 -2.18
C GLY A 129 8.73 14.87 -2.38
N LEU A 130 8.58 13.91 -1.49
CA LEU A 130 7.74 12.69 -1.56
C LEU A 130 6.36 12.85 -2.20
N HIS A 131 5.69 13.98 -1.99
CA HIS A 131 4.29 14.14 -2.42
C HIS A 131 4.11 14.05 -3.93
N LYS A 132 4.93 14.76 -4.71
CA LYS A 132 4.82 14.77 -6.17
C LYS A 132 5.03 13.36 -6.76
N PRO A 133 6.16 12.68 -6.51
CA PRO A 133 6.39 11.39 -7.13
C PRO A 133 5.43 10.29 -6.64
N ILE A 134 4.89 10.35 -5.39
CA ILE A 134 3.86 9.42 -4.93
C ILE A 134 2.59 9.57 -5.78
N ALA A 135 2.10 10.79 -6.00
CA ALA A 135 0.92 11.02 -6.82
C ALA A 135 1.12 10.54 -8.27
N HIS A 136 2.24 10.91 -8.89
CA HIS A 136 2.58 10.52 -10.25
C HIS A 136 2.77 9.00 -10.40
N LEU A 137 3.36 8.30 -9.43
CA LEU A 137 3.52 6.84 -9.47
C LEU A 137 2.18 6.13 -9.66
N ASN A 138 1.13 6.63 -9.03
CA ASN A 138 -0.21 6.06 -9.11
C ASN A 138 -0.91 6.31 -10.46
N THR A 139 -0.40 7.16 -11.32
CA THR A 139 -0.82 7.20 -12.73
C THR A 139 -0.11 6.13 -13.58
N GLY A 140 1.00 5.61 -13.09
CA GLY A 140 1.80 4.57 -13.74
C GLY A 140 1.47 3.15 -13.30
N ILE A 141 0.94 2.96 -12.09
CA ILE A 141 0.54 1.66 -11.53
C ILE A 141 -0.93 1.74 -11.15
N HIS A 142 -1.77 0.96 -11.84
CA HIS A 142 -3.19 0.87 -11.50
C HIS A 142 -3.40 -0.06 -10.30
N GLN A 143 -4.29 0.32 -9.40
CA GLN A 143 -4.74 -0.48 -8.26
C GLN A 143 -6.18 -0.89 -8.54
N ASP A 144 -6.45 -2.20 -8.71
CA ASP A 144 -7.79 -2.68 -9.07
C ASP A 144 -8.69 -2.82 -7.84
N PHE A 145 -8.10 -3.21 -6.71
CA PHE A 145 -8.82 -3.36 -5.45
C PHE A 145 -7.88 -3.04 -4.26
N ILE A 146 -8.45 -2.49 -3.21
CA ILE A 146 -7.72 -2.09 -2.02
C ILE A 146 -8.36 -2.75 -0.81
N VAL A 147 -7.54 -3.39 0.03
CA VAL A 147 -7.94 -3.94 1.33
C VAL A 147 -7.05 -3.29 2.39
N VAL A 148 -7.58 -2.29 3.07
CA VAL A 148 -6.82 -1.58 4.09
C VAL A 148 -6.81 -2.38 5.38
N ASP A 149 -5.62 -2.70 5.85
CA ASP A 149 -5.41 -3.19 7.20
C ASP A 149 -5.60 -2.04 8.19
N ASN A 150 -6.69 -2.12 8.91
CA ASN A 150 -7.04 -1.22 9.99
C ASN A 150 -7.37 -2.01 11.28
N ILE A 151 -6.74 -3.20 11.41
CA ILE A 151 -6.81 -4.00 12.65
C ILE A 151 -6.03 -3.27 13.74
N CYS A 152 -4.79 -2.92 13.42
CA CYS A 152 -3.90 -2.18 14.29
C CYS A 152 -2.97 -1.30 13.43
N GLY A 153 -2.81 -0.04 13.81
CA GLY A 153 -1.89 0.89 13.14
C GLY A 153 -1.32 1.89 14.11
N ASP A 154 -0.07 2.32 13.91
CA ASP A 154 0.48 3.48 14.61
C ASP A 154 0.00 4.74 13.89
N LEU A 155 -0.90 5.49 14.52
CA LEU A 155 -1.53 6.65 13.90
C LEU A 155 -0.65 7.90 13.91
N ASP A 156 0.46 7.86 14.63
CA ASP A 156 1.39 8.99 14.79
C ASP A 156 2.64 8.84 13.90
N PHE A 157 3.12 7.59 13.71
CA PHE A 157 4.43 7.36 13.11
C PHE A 157 4.48 6.12 12.21
N GLU A 158 5.36 6.13 11.21
CA GLU A 158 5.45 5.07 10.19
C GLU A 158 6.14 3.78 10.63
N ASP A 159 7.02 3.86 11.63
CA ASP A 159 7.83 2.72 12.08
C ASP A 159 7.13 1.89 13.18
N GLY A 160 5.94 2.33 13.61
CA GLY A 160 5.20 1.71 14.70
C GLY A 160 5.77 2.06 16.08
N GLY A 161 5.24 1.40 17.11
CA GLY A 161 5.68 1.56 18.50
C GLY A 161 4.63 2.17 19.41
N ASN A 162 3.59 2.81 18.87
CA ASN A 162 2.42 3.29 19.59
C ASN A 162 1.13 2.80 18.92
N PRO A 163 0.91 1.46 18.85
CA PRO A 163 -0.19 0.88 18.09
C PRO A 163 -1.55 1.21 18.68
N VAL A 164 -2.49 1.56 17.81
CA VAL A 164 -3.90 1.73 18.14
C VAL A 164 -4.68 0.57 17.53
N VAL A 165 -5.35 -0.22 18.36
CA VAL A 165 -6.18 -1.34 17.92
C VAL A 165 -7.55 -0.81 17.51
N MET A 166 -7.92 -0.98 16.25
CA MET A 166 -9.16 -0.51 15.65
C MET A 166 -10.10 -1.65 15.25
N ASN A 167 -9.55 -2.86 15.04
CA ASN A 167 -10.29 -4.09 14.69
C ASN A 167 -11.21 -3.91 13.48
N ARG A 168 -10.70 -3.29 12.42
CA ARG A 168 -11.45 -2.99 11.20
C ARG A 168 -10.66 -3.38 9.96
N ILE A 169 -11.37 -3.67 8.89
CA ILE A 169 -10.84 -3.80 7.54
C ILE A 169 -11.68 -2.91 6.65
N TRP A 170 -11.05 -2.17 5.75
CA TRP A 170 -11.77 -1.39 4.74
C TRP A 170 -11.47 -1.93 3.35
N THR A 171 -12.44 -1.86 2.47
CA THR A 171 -12.24 -2.22 1.06
C THR A 171 -12.72 -1.10 0.15
N ALA A 172 -12.04 -0.90 -0.96
CA ALA A 172 -12.40 0.09 -1.96
C ALA A 172 -11.77 -0.22 -3.33
N MET A 173 -12.20 0.52 -4.35
CA MET A 173 -11.62 0.49 -5.70
C MET A 173 -10.96 1.82 -6.07
N ASP A 174 -11.17 2.88 -5.31
CA ASP A 174 -10.58 4.21 -5.54
C ASP A 174 -9.52 4.51 -4.48
N PRO A 175 -8.21 4.48 -4.84
CA PRO A 175 -7.13 4.70 -3.88
C PRO A 175 -7.06 6.12 -3.34
N VAL A 176 -7.52 7.11 -4.11
CA VAL A 176 -7.54 8.51 -3.69
C VAL A 176 -8.64 8.73 -2.66
N LEU A 177 -9.81 8.11 -2.88
CA LEU A 177 -10.93 8.19 -1.94
C LEU A 177 -10.60 7.51 -0.61
N VAL A 178 -9.91 6.37 -0.65
CA VAL A 178 -9.38 5.70 0.54
C VAL A 178 -8.46 6.63 1.32
N ASP A 179 -7.44 7.20 0.67
CA ASP A 179 -6.48 8.07 1.35
C ASP A 179 -7.14 9.39 1.82
N ALA A 180 -8.15 9.90 1.11
CA ALA A 180 -8.96 11.04 1.58
C ALA A 180 -9.75 10.68 2.85
N TYR A 181 -10.28 9.46 2.93
CA TYR A 181 -10.95 8.96 4.14
C TYR A 181 -9.96 8.76 5.29
N VAL A 182 -8.77 8.24 5.01
CA VAL A 182 -7.67 8.16 6.01
C VAL A 182 -7.31 9.55 6.54
N CYS A 183 -7.21 10.57 5.68
CA CYS A 183 -6.99 11.95 6.14
C CYS A 183 -8.04 12.34 7.19
N GLN A 184 -9.33 12.08 6.91
CA GLN A 184 -10.41 12.39 7.84
C GLN A 184 -10.29 11.62 9.17
N GLN A 185 -9.95 10.32 9.11
CA GLN A 185 -9.76 9.49 10.31
C GLN A 185 -8.61 9.97 11.20
N LEU A 186 -7.55 10.48 10.59
CA LEU A 186 -6.37 11.03 11.28
C LEU A 186 -6.46 12.55 11.51
N HIS A 187 -7.66 13.12 11.39
CA HIS A 187 -7.97 14.55 11.63
C HIS A 187 -7.21 15.53 10.73
N TYR A 188 -6.83 15.12 9.53
CA TYR A 188 -6.27 15.96 8.49
C TYR A 188 -7.31 16.35 7.43
N LYS A 189 -7.13 17.50 6.81
CA LYS A 189 -7.81 17.84 5.55
C LYS A 189 -7.02 17.22 4.39
N VAL A 190 -7.66 16.92 3.28
CA VAL A 190 -6.99 16.48 2.05
C VAL A 190 -5.94 17.50 1.59
N SER A 191 -6.19 18.80 1.78
CA SER A 191 -5.21 19.87 1.51
C SER A 191 -3.92 19.78 2.32
N ASP A 192 -3.96 19.11 3.47
CA ASP A 192 -2.80 18.95 4.36
C ASP A 192 -1.89 17.79 3.91
N VAL A 193 -2.37 16.96 2.97
CA VAL A 193 -1.67 15.80 2.41
C VAL A 193 -1.57 15.97 0.89
N PRO A 194 -0.59 16.76 0.40
CA PRO A 194 -0.54 17.20 -0.99
C PRO A 194 -0.58 16.09 -2.04
N TYR A 195 -0.04 14.89 -1.74
CA TYR A 195 -0.07 13.79 -2.73
C TYR A 195 -1.49 13.24 -2.97
N VAL A 196 -2.38 13.27 -1.97
CA VAL A 196 -3.78 12.84 -2.12
C VAL A 196 -4.52 13.80 -3.05
N LYS A 197 -4.39 15.11 -2.79
CA LYS A 197 -4.97 16.14 -3.66
C LYS A 197 -4.45 16.03 -5.09
N LEU A 198 -3.12 15.95 -5.26
CA LEU A 198 -2.48 15.88 -6.56
C LEU A 198 -2.87 14.60 -7.33
N ALA A 199 -2.98 13.46 -6.67
CA ALA A 199 -3.44 12.22 -7.31
C ALA A 199 -4.88 12.37 -7.86
N GLY A 200 -5.76 13.05 -7.13
CA GLY A 200 -7.09 13.40 -7.61
C GLY A 200 -7.05 14.33 -8.84
N GLU A 201 -6.19 15.35 -8.83
CA GLU A 201 -6.00 16.28 -9.95
C GLU A 201 -5.41 15.59 -11.20
N LEU A 202 -4.59 14.54 -11.00
CA LEU A 202 -4.04 13.70 -12.07
C LEU A 202 -5.02 12.65 -12.59
N GLY A 203 -6.23 12.56 -12.04
CA GLY A 203 -7.27 11.64 -12.49
C GLY A 203 -7.10 10.20 -11.99
N VAL A 204 -6.30 9.97 -10.94
CA VAL A 204 -6.14 8.64 -10.33
C VAL A 204 -7.41 8.18 -9.62
N GLY A 205 -8.16 9.13 -9.02
CA GLY A 205 -9.39 8.87 -8.29
C GLY A 205 -10.03 10.15 -7.76
N CYS A 206 -11.00 10.02 -6.86
CA CYS A 206 -11.77 11.13 -6.29
C CYS A 206 -11.27 11.50 -4.89
N SER A 207 -10.81 12.74 -4.70
CA SER A 207 -10.40 13.25 -3.38
C SER A 207 -11.55 13.86 -2.55
N ASP A 208 -12.75 13.93 -3.10
CA ASP A 208 -13.93 14.49 -2.45
C ASP A 208 -14.71 13.40 -1.70
N ILE A 209 -14.49 13.29 -0.41
CA ILE A 209 -15.11 12.27 0.45
C ILE A 209 -16.65 12.40 0.51
N SER A 210 -17.22 13.55 0.18
CA SER A 210 -18.68 13.73 0.16
C SER A 210 -19.36 12.92 -0.95
N LYS A 211 -18.60 12.43 -1.91
CA LYS A 211 -19.05 11.55 -3.01
C LYS A 211 -18.93 10.06 -2.69
N ALA A 212 -18.39 9.71 -1.53
CA ALA A 212 -18.23 8.31 -1.13
C ALA A 212 -19.57 7.70 -0.71
N ASP A 213 -19.86 6.49 -1.20
CA ASP A 213 -20.87 5.59 -0.64
C ASP A 213 -20.19 4.68 0.38
N ILE A 214 -20.22 5.10 1.65
CA ILE A 214 -19.57 4.35 2.74
C ILE A 214 -20.60 3.41 3.36
N ARG A 215 -20.31 2.11 3.33
CA ARG A 215 -21.13 1.07 3.95
C ARG A 215 -20.36 0.43 5.10
N ILE A 216 -20.97 0.40 6.27
CA ILE A 216 -20.42 -0.25 7.47
C ILE A 216 -21.13 -1.58 7.63
N LEU A 217 -20.37 -2.67 7.69
CA LEU A 217 -20.87 -4.02 7.87
C LEU A 217 -20.38 -4.56 9.21
N GLY A 218 -21.32 -5.14 9.97
CA GLY A 218 -21.05 -5.64 11.33
C GLY A 218 -21.02 -4.51 12.37
N GLU A 219 -21.36 -4.84 13.60
CA GLU A 219 -21.17 -4.02 14.79
C GLU A 219 -20.10 -4.64 15.69
#